data_91930c082da0c9608f980766bf2edca7
#
_entry.id   91930c082da0c9608f980766bf2edca7
#
_cell.length_a   1.000
_cell.length_b   1.000
_cell.length_c   1.000
_cell.angle_alpha   90.00
_cell.angle_beta   90.00
_cell.angle_gamma   90.00
#
_symmetry.space_group_name_H-M   'P 1'
#
loop_
_entity.id
_entity.type
_entity.pdbx_description
1 polymer ?
#
loop_
_entity_poly.entity_id
_entity_poly.type
_entity_poly.pdbx_seq_one_letter_code
_entity_poly.pdbx_strand_id
1 'polypeptide(L)'
;TSKSLTTKFNLAIGVANAVSAVLEQSCVSAKDIVMTSLSTTLATNALVEGKGGKVCLIYVGFSSKDIERQGLAEALRGDPVIIISGGHDHSGNELSRLDLSTLKAELLKIDNVTGFAIAGQFATRNPSHEKSVRDIIRETTGVPVSCSYELSAKLGGPKRAMTAVLNARLIGMIDHLIGATEAYLCDIGITSQMMVVRGDGALISADQAREKPIETILSGPAASIVGASWLTNEKNALVSDIGGTTTDVAVLAEGKPKIDPEGAMVGGLRTMVEAVAMRTFGLGGDSQVHLKRDGLIGELILGPRRVMPVSLLAADHKKIVHDALDSALNSDKINEFAGQFLVPISDNASELSNKDVIVFNRIKDGPIPMSEAISSRVDLGSISRLLERGIIMHSALTPSDASHVLGNLDAWDASAAQKALLIFGRMRTGSGEILSKDYQELALRIINQLTEQTSEVILETAFGEENIDGRARDLARHVLVKNGLNHHRNIVSLDVAIN
;
A
#
# COMPACT_ATOMS: atom_id res chain seq x y z
N THR A 1 -17.82 1.98 16.05
CA THR A 1 -16.90 1.43 15.03
C THR A 1 -16.88 -0.09 15.11
N SER A 2 -16.74 -0.74 13.97
CA SER A 2 -16.61 -2.20 13.88
C SER A 2 -15.48 -2.56 12.92
N LYS A 3 -14.88 -3.73 13.11
CA LYS A 3 -13.80 -4.27 12.28
C LYS A 3 -14.14 -5.67 11.81
N SER A 4 -13.66 -6.05 10.63
CA SER A 4 -13.73 -7.40 10.10
C SER A 4 -12.44 -7.73 9.36
N LEU A 5 -12.07 -9.00 9.35
CA LEU A 5 -10.92 -9.48 8.60
C LEU A 5 -11.12 -9.26 7.10
N THR A 6 -10.04 -8.91 6.40
CA THR A 6 -10.06 -8.77 4.96
C THR A 6 -10.12 -10.14 4.28
N THR A 7 -11.17 -10.39 3.52
CA THR A 7 -11.37 -11.61 2.74
C THR A 7 -10.81 -11.42 1.33
N LYS A 8 -9.56 -11.86 1.08
CA LYS A 8 -8.84 -11.63 -0.19
C LYS A 8 -9.55 -12.17 -1.43
N PHE A 9 -10.33 -13.24 -1.30
CA PHE A 9 -11.08 -13.85 -2.41
C PHE A 9 -12.39 -13.09 -2.74
N ASN A 10 -12.95 -12.34 -1.76
CA ASN A 10 -14.11 -11.47 -1.96
C ASN A 10 -14.14 -10.38 -0.89
N LEU A 11 -13.67 -9.19 -1.25
CA LEU A 11 -13.57 -8.05 -0.35
C LEU A 11 -14.92 -7.58 0.22
N ALA A 12 -16.01 -7.82 -0.52
CA ALA A 12 -17.35 -7.43 -0.08
C ALA A 12 -17.80 -8.18 1.20
N ILE A 13 -17.31 -9.39 1.46
CA ILE A 13 -17.64 -10.14 2.68
C ILE A 13 -17.11 -9.43 3.93
N GLY A 14 -15.86 -8.95 3.90
CA GLY A 14 -15.29 -8.18 5.01
C GLY A 14 -16.05 -6.87 5.25
N VAL A 15 -16.41 -6.15 4.18
CA VAL A 15 -17.25 -4.95 4.25
C VAL A 15 -18.61 -5.29 4.86
N ALA A 16 -19.27 -6.34 4.36
CA ALA A 16 -20.57 -6.82 4.85
C ALA A 16 -20.55 -7.09 6.35
N ASN A 17 -19.58 -7.86 6.81
CA ASN A 17 -19.43 -8.20 8.23
C ASN A 17 -19.23 -6.96 9.10
N ALA A 18 -18.40 -6.02 8.67
CA ALA A 18 -18.15 -4.79 9.41
C ALA A 18 -19.39 -3.89 9.47
N VAL A 19 -20.13 -3.76 8.36
CA VAL A 19 -21.37 -2.97 8.30
C VAL A 19 -22.47 -3.60 9.16
N SER A 20 -22.70 -4.92 9.08
CA SER A 20 -23.67 -5.62 9.93
C SER A 20 -23.36 -5.38 11.41
N ALA A 21 -22.12 -5.61 11.81
CA ALA A 21 -21.71 -5.46 13.19
C ALA A 21 -21.88 -4.02 13.71
N VAL A 22 -21.57 -3.01 12.90
CA VAL A 22 -21.74 -1.60 13.34
C VAL A 22 -23.22 -1.20 13.43
N LEU A 23 -24.08 -1.71 12.55
CA LEU A 23 -25.53 -1.47 12.64
C LEU A 23 -26.13 -2.10 13.89
N GLU A 24 -25.75 -3.34 14.21
CA GLU A 24 -26.16 -4.03 15.46
C GLU A 24 -25.70 -3.26 16.69
N GLN A 25 -24.43 -2.83 16.74
CA GLN A 25 -23.87 -2.07 17.87
C GLN A 25 -24.51 -0.71 18.07
N SER A 26 -24.85 -0.02 16.98
CA SER A 26 -25.41 1.33 17.03
C SER A 26 -26.93 1.37 17.20
N CYS A 27 -27.62 0.26 16.98
CA CYS A 27 -29.09 0.16 16.94
C CYS A 27 -29.71 1.14 15.92
N VAL A 28 -28.96 1.55 14.89
CA VAL A 28 -29.43 2.42 13.80
C VAL A 28 -30.15 1.59 12.75
N SER A 29 -31.32 2.05 12.30
CA SER A 29 -32.02 1.37 11.21
C SER A 29 -31.34 1.63 9.86
N ALA A 30 -31.26 0.62 9.01
CA ALA A 30 -30.72 0.75 7.66
C ALA A 30 -31.41 1.88 6.86
N LYS A 31 -32.70 2.14 7.11
CA LYS A 31 -33.49 3.21 6.47
C LYS A 31 -33.09 4.62 6.88
N ASP A 32 -32.41 4.76 8.04
CA ASP A 32 -31.97 6.06 8.55
C ASP A 32 -30.59 6.45 7.99
N ILE A 33 -29.96 5.56 7.22
CA ILE A 33 -28.69 5.83 6.56
C ILE A 33 -28.94 6.68 5.32
N VAL A 34 -28.51 7.93 5.36
CA VAL A 34 -28.71 8.91 4.30
C VAL A 34 -27.61 8.90 3.23
N MET A 35 -26.41 8.39 3.58
CA MET A 35 -25.27 8.28 2.68
C MET A 35 -24.34 7.18 3.15
N THR A 36 -23.76 6.44 2.22
CA THR A 36 -22.63 5.54 2.47
C THR A 36 -21.39 6.05 1.75
N SER A 37 -20.23 5.91 2.38
CA SER A 37 -18.95 6.32 1.80
C SER A 37 -17.96 5.17 1.84
N LEU A 38 -17.38 4.85 0.68
CA LEU A 38 -16.37 3.80 0.51
C LEU A 38 -14.99 4.44 0.30
N SER A 39 -14.06 4.11 1.19
CA SER A 39 -12.63 4.35 0.98
C SER A 39 -11.91 3.02 0.84
N THR A 40 -10.96 2.91 -0.09
CA THR A 40 -10.29 1.65 -0.37
C THR A 40 -8.83 1.85 -0.78
N THR A 41 -7.96 0.97 -0.29
CA THR A 41 -6.57 0.88 -0.76
C THR A 41 -6.41 -0.06 -1.96
N LEU A 42 -7.52 -0.64 -2.47
CA LEU A 42 -7.48 -1.65 -3.53
C LEU A 42 -6.76 -1.15 -4.79
N ALA A 43 -7.10 0.06 -5.26
CA ALA A 43 -6.47 0.66 -6.45
C ALA A 43 -4.95 0.85 -6.24
N THR A 44 -4.56 1.41 -5.11
CA THR A 44 -3.14 1.63 -4.75
C THR A 44 -2.38 0.31 -4.68
N ASN A 45 -2.91 -0.66 -3.95
CA ASN A 45 -2.28 -1.98 -3.77
C ASN A 45 -2.18 -2.73 -5.11
N ALA A 46 -3.22 -2.69 -5.95
CA ALA A 46 -3.19 -3.33 -7.26
C ALA A 46 -2.06 -2.78 -8.14
N LEU A 47 -1.88 -1.47 -8.17
CA LEU A 47 -0.81 -0.85 -8.97
C LEU A 47 0.59 -1.14 -8.40
N VAL A 48 0.76 -1.12 -7.07
CA VAL A 48 2.03 -1.46 -6.39
C VAL A 48 2.40 -2.93 -6.62
N GLU A 49 1.44 -3.84 -6.47
CA GLU A 49 1.65 -5.28 -6.65
C GLU A 49 1.69 -5.72 -8.12
N GLY A 50 1.51 -4.81 -9.05
CA GLY A 50 1.48 -5.15 -10.46
C GLY A 50 0.24 -5.90 -10.93
N LYS A 51 -0.83 -5.86 -10.14
CA LYS A 51 -2.12 -6.48 -10.45
C LYS A 51 -2.98 -5.58 -11.35
N GLY A 52 -4.05 -6.15 -11.88
CA GLY A 52 -5.03 -5.49 -12.74
C GLY A 52 -5.12 -6.16 -14.11
N GLY A 53 -6.06 -5.69 -14.92
CA GLY A 53 -6.35 -6.28 -16.22
C GLY A 53 -5.30 -5.96 -17.29
N LYS A 54 -5.22 -6.81 -18.30
CA LYS A 54 -4.43 -6.54 -19.52
C LYS A 54 -5.08 -5.41 -20.32
N VAL A 55 -4.31 -4.42 -20.73
CA VAL A 55 -4.81 -3.21 -21.41
C VAL A 55 -4.19 -3.06 -22.79
N CYS A 56 -4.94 -2.56 -23.77
CA CYS A 56 -4.39 -2.11 -25.04
C CYS A 56 -4.36 -0.58 -25.08
N LEU A 57 -3.18 0.01 -25.35
CA LEU A 57 -3.03 1.44 -25.57
C LEU A 57 -3.25 1.79 -27.05
N ILE A 58 -4.18 2.71 -27.32
CA ILE A 58 -4.32 3.36 -28.63
C ILE A 58 -3.61 4.71 -28.55
N TYR A 59 -2.53 4.85 -29.32
CA TYR A 59 -1.63 6.00 -29.23
C TYR A 59 -1.72 6.81 -30.52
N VAL A 60 -2.42 7.95 -30.46
CA VAL A 60 -2.83 8.75 -31.62
C VAL A 60 -1.88 9.91 -31.85
N GLY A 61 -1.17 9.94 -32.99
CA GLY A 61 -0.25 11.02 -33.37
C GLY A 61 1.10 10.99 -32.66
N PHE A 62 1.42 9.91 -31.97
CA PHE A 62 2.71 9.69 -31.30
C PHE A 62 3.54 8.65 -32.03
N SER A 63 4.79 8.51 -31.64
CA SER A 63 5.73 7.52 -32.16
C SER A 63 6.05 6.43 -31.12
N SER A 64 6.65 5.33 -31.58
CA SER A 64 7.14 4.26 -30.68
C SER A 64 8.20 4.75 -29.68
N LYS A 65 8.98 5.80 -30.03
CA LYS A 65 9.97 6.40 -29.14
C LYS A 65 9.35 7.12 -27.94
N ASP A 66 8.10 7.53 -28.04
CA ASP A 66 7.41 8.22 -26.96
C ASP A 66 6.95 7.25 -25.87
N ILE A 67 6.92 5.94 -26.15
CA ILE A 67 6.59 4.88 -25.17
C ILE A 67 7.67 4.82 -24.08
N GLU A 68 8.93 5.04 -24.43
CA GLU A 68 10.06 5.01 -23.48
C GLU A 68 10.13 6.22 -22.55
N ARG A 69 9.10 7.09 -22.58
CA ARG A 69 9.10 8.34 -21.81
C ARG A 69 8.14 8.27 -20.64
N GLN A 70 8.55 8.87 -19.53
CA GLN A 70 7.73 9.18 -18.35
C GLN A 70 7.03 7.96 -17.72
N GLY A 71 7.67 6.79 -17.75
CA GLY A 71 7.15 5.58 -17.12
C GLY A 71 6.03 4.87 -17.91
N LEU A 72 5.81 5.22 -19.18
CA LEU A 72 4.75 4.58 -19.98
C LEU A 72 5.08 3.13 -20.31
N ALA A 73 6.33 2.82 -20.64
CA ALA A 73 6.76 1.44 -20.88
C ALA A 73 6.59 0.54 -19.66
N GLU A 74 6.97 1.06 -18.49
CA GLU A 74 6.81 0.38 -17.20
C GLU A 74 5.34 0.15 -16.86
N ALA A 75 4.46 1.13 -17.15
CA ALA A 75 3.03 1.00 -16.91
C ALA A 75 2.36 -0.03 -17.85
N LEU A 76 2.84 -0.12 -19.09
CA LEU A 76 2.35 -1.08 -20.09
C LEU A 76 2.72 -2.53 -19.75
N ARG A 77 3.90 -2.77 -19.17
CA ARG A 77 4.34 -4.14 -18.80
C ARG A 77 4.31 -5.15 -19.95
N GLY A 78 4.55 -4.69 -21.19
CA GLY A 78 4.48 -5.50 -22.38
C GLY A 78 3.07 -5.68 -22.97
N ASP A 79 2.09 -4.98 -22.46
CA ASP A 79 0.74 -4.94 -23.05
C ASP A 79 0.74 -4.32 -24.44
N PRO A 80 -0.21 -4.69 -25.32
CA PRO A 80 -0.24 -4.24 -26.71
C PRO A 80 -0.44 -2.74 -26.87
N VAL A 81 0.20 -2.17 -27.88
CA VAL A 81 0.06 -0.77 -28.28
C VAL A 81 -0.26 -0.68 -29.76
N ILE A 82 -1.33 0.03 -30.09
CA ILE A 82 -1.71 0.38 -31.47
C ILE A 82 -1.38 1.85 -31.69
N ILE A 83 -0.45 2.14 -32.58
CA ILE A 83 -0.07 3.50 -32.96
C ILE A 83 -0.77 3.85 -34.27
N ILE A 84 -1.53 4.95 -34.27
CA ILE A 84 -2.24 5.42 -35.47
C ILE A 84 -1.93 6.89 -35.77
N SER A 85 -2.02 7.24 -37.04
CA SER A 85 -1.93 8.63 -37.48
C SER A 85 -3.10 9.45 -36.97
N GLY A 86 -2.87 10.73 -36.71
CA GLY A 86 -3.83 11.66 -36.12
C GLY A 86 -3.13 12.69 -35.25
N GLY A 87 -3.87 13.20 -34.27
CA GLY A 87 -3.39 14.18 -33.30
C GLY A 87 -3.64 15.61 -33.72
N HIS A 88 -3.39 16.53 -32.78
CA HIS A 88 -3.61 17.95 -32.93
C HIS A 88 -2.33 18.73 -32.59
N ASP A 89 -2.27 19.99 -32.98
CA ASP A 89 -1.22 20.92 -32.58
C ASP A 89 -1.55 21.60 -31.22
N HIS A 90 -0.65 22.46 -30.76
CA HIS A 90 -0.79 23.22 -29.50
C HIS A 90 -2.01 24.15 -29.48
N SER A 91 -2.56 24.52 -30.66
CA SER A 91 -3.74 25.35 -30.81
C SER A 91 -5.03 24.54 -30.96
N GLY A 92 -4.94 23.21 -31.09
CA GLY A 92 -6.07 22.29 -31.25
C GLY A 92 -6.46 22.04 -32.71
N ASN A 93 -5.66 22.49 -33.69
CA ASN A 93 -5.89 22.17 -35.09
C ASN A 93 -5.41 20.76 -35.38
N GLU A 94 -6.10 20.07 -36.29
CA GLU A 94 -5.75 18.72 -36.73
C GLU A 94 -4.39 18.74 -37.45
N LEU A 95 -3.41 17.99 -36.97
CA LEU A 95 -2.09 17.83 -37.60
C LEU A 95 -2.10 16.82 -38.74
N SER A 96 -2.80 15.75 -38.55
CA SER A 96 -3.03 14.74 -39.57
C SER A 96 -4.39 14.09 -39.38
N ARG A 97 -4.97 13.60 -40.50
CA ARG A 97 -6.27 12.93 -40.46
C ARG A 97 -6.18 11.65 -39.60
N LEU A 98 -7.20 11.42 -38.79
CA LEU A 98 -7.30 10.23 -37.97
C LEU A 98 -7.43 8.97 -38.82
N ASP A 99 -6.53 7.99 -38.65
CA ASP A 99 -6.53 6.74 -39.38
C ASP A 99 -7.40 5.67 -38.70
N LEU A 100 -8.68 5.71 -38.98
CA LEU A 100 -9.65 4.74 -38.49
C LEU A 100 -9.56 3.38 -39.19
N SER A 101 -8.97 3.32 -40.39
CA SER A 101 -8.83 2.06 -41.15
C SER A 101 -7.80 1.16 -40.47
N THR A 102 -6.65 1.69 -40.14
CA THR A 102 -5.62 0.97 -39.37
C THR A 102 -6.15 0.58 -37.99
N LEU A 103 -6.84 1.48 -37.29
CA LEU A 103 -7.43 1.15 -36.00
C LEU A 103 -8.34 -0.09 -36.07
N LYS A 104 -9.30 -0.12 -37.00
CA LYS A 104 -10.23 -1.25 -37.17
C LYS A 104 -9.50 -2.56 -37.51
N ALA A 105 -8.49 -2.51 -38.37
CA ALA A 105 -7.72 -3.68 -38.75
C ALA A 105 -6.88 -4.24 -37.58
N GLU A 106 -6.28 -3.36 -36.76
CA GLU A 106 -5.47 -3.77 -35.62
C GLU A 106 -6.35 -4.25 -34.43
N LEU A 107 -7.51 -3.66 -34.21
CA LEU A 107 -8.44 -4.10 -33.16
C LEU A 107 -8.85 -5.57 -33.32
N LEU A 108 -9.01 -6.05 -34.56
CA LEU A 108 -9.34 -7.46 -34.85
C LEU A 108 -8.25 -8.46 -34.45
N LYS A 109 -7.02 -7.99 -34.20
CA LYS A 109 -5.87 -8.82 -33.80
C LYS A 109 -5.67 -8.82 -32.27
N ILE A 110 -6.40 -8.00 -31.55
CA ILE A 110 -6.26 -7.86 -30.10
C ILE A 110 -7.19 -8.83 -29.39
N ASP A 111 -6.59 -9.74 -28.62
CA ASP A 111 -7.31 -10.71 -27.80
C ASP A 111 -7.01 -10.51 -26.31
N ASN A 112 -7.97 -10.92 -25.47
CA ASN A 112 -7.81 -11.02 -24.01
C ASN A 112 -7.41 -9.74 -23.30
N VAL A 113 -7.90 -8.57 -23.75
CA VAL A 113 -7.78 -7.30 -23.02
C VAL A 113 -9.05 -7.01 -22.23
N THR A 114 -8.88 -6.45 -21.05
CA THR A 114 -9.96 -6.09 -20.12
C THR A 114 -10.31 -4.60 -20.17
N GLY A 115 -9.50 -3.80 -20.87
CA GLY A 115 -9.68 -2.37 -21.02
C GLY A 115 -8.83 -1.79 -22.14
N PHE A 116 -9.27 -0.67 -22.69
CA PHE A 116 -8.51 0.14 -23.65
C PHE A 116 -8.16 1.49 -23.01
N ALA A 117 -6.92 1.93 -23.24
CA ALA A 117 -6.48 3.29 -22.95
C ALA A 117 -6.28 4.04 -24.26
N ILE A 118 -6.72 5.29 -24.33
CA ILE A 118 -6.53 6.15 -25.51
C ILE A 118 -5.78 7.40 -25.10
N ALA A 119 -4.73 7.73 -25.83
CA ALA A 119 -4.02 9.00 -25.64
C ALA A 119 -3.70 9.63 -27.00
N GLY A 120 -4.22 10.83 -27.19
CA GLY A 120 -4.01 11.64 -28.39
C GLY A 120 -3.05 12.82 -28.15
N GLN A 121 -2.26 13.12 -29.18
CA GLN A 121 -1.40 14.31 -29.15
C GLN A 121 -2.28 15.55 -29.03
N PHE A 122 -2.00 16.40 -28.03
CA PHE A 122 -2.79 17.58 -27.66
C PHE A 122 -4.30 17.36 -27.48
N ALA A 123 -4.71 16.14 -27.06
CA ALA A 123 -6.12 15.85 -26.79
C ALA A 123 -6.75 16.76 -25.70
N THR A 124 -5.94 17.38 -24.85
CA THR A 124 -6.39 18.40 -23.89
C THR A 124 -6.82 19.72 -24.55
N ARG A 125 -6.41 19.96 -25.79
CA ARG A 125 -6.84 21.11 -26.60
C ARG A 125 -8.02 20.76 -27.49
N ASN A 126 -7.97 19.57 -28.09
CA ASN A 126 -9.04 19.06 -28.91
C ASN A 126 -9.17 17.52 -28.74
N PRO A 127 -10.19 17.04 -28.01
CA PRO A 127 -10.36 15.62 -27.73
C PRO A 127 -11.06 14.83 -28.84
N SER A 128 -11.38 15.44 -30.00
CA SER A 128 -12.19 14.82 -31.04
C SER A 128 -11.68 13.47 -31.52
N HIS A 129 -10.35 13.32 -31.68
CA HIS A 129 -9.74 12.06 -32.07
C HIS A 129 -9.89 10.96 -31.00
N GLU A 130 -9.64 11.27 -29.73
CA GLU A 130 -9.85 10.30 -28.65
C GLU A 130 -11.33 9.88 -28.55
N LYS A 131 -12.26 10.81 -28.71
CA LYS A 131 -13.71 10.52 -28.72
C LYS A 131 -14.08 9.59 -29.86
N SER A 132 -13.64 9.87 -31.09
CA SER A 132 -13.93 9.03 -32.26
C SER A 132 -13.35 7.62 -32.09
N VAL A 133 -12.13 7.49 -31.57
CA VAL A 133 -11.51 6.20 -31.28
C VAL A 133 -12.27 5.44 -30.19
N ARG A 134 -12.66 6.12 -29.11
CA ARG A 134 -13.46 5.55 -28.02
C ARG A 134 -14.77 4.96 -28.52
N ASP A 135 -15.50 5.72 -29.33
CA ASP A 135 -16.82 5.32 -29.82
C ASP A 135 -16.69 4.05 -30.70
N ILE A 136 -15.70 3.99 -31.58
CA ILE A 136 -15.42 2.80 -32.40
C ILE A 136 -15.06 1.60 -31.52
N ILE A 137 -14.20 1.76 -30.51
CA ILE A 137 -13.82 0.64 -29.65
C ILE A 137 -15.03 0.12 -28.88
N ARG A 138 -15.85 1.01 -28.31
CA ARG A 138 -17.06 0.62 -27.60
C ARG A 138 -18.04 -0.14 -28.48
N GLU A 139 -18.27 0.34 -29.71
CA GLU A 139 -19.14 -0.33 -30.69
C GLU A 139 -18.60 -1.70 -31.14
N THR A 140 -17.27 -1.82 -31.29
CA THR A 140 -16.66 -3.03 -31.84
C THR A 140 -16.43 -4.10 -30.78
N THR A 141 -16.05 -3.72 -29.56
CA THR A 141 -15.56 -4.67 -28.54
C THR A 141 -16.44 -4.76 -27.30
N GLY A 142 -17.20 -3.72 -26.99
CA GLY A 142 -17.95 -3.61 -25.72
C GLY A 142 -17.05 -3.49 -24.46
N VAL A 143 -15.73 -3.43 -24.63
CA VAL A 143 -14.76 -3.37 -23.52
C VAL A 143 -14.62 -1.93 -23.00
N PRO A 144 -14.43 -1.72 -21.68
CA PRO A 144 -14.24 -0.40 -21.10
C PRO A 144 -13.08 0.38 -21.74
N VAL A 145 -13.26 1.70 -21.86
CA VAL A 145 -12.30 2.61 -22.49
C VAL A 145 -12.00 3.78 -21.58
N SER A 146 -10.73 4.08 -21.39
CA SER A 146 -10.20 5.23 -20.64
C SER A 146 -9.55 6.23 -21.60
N CYS A 147 -10.08 7.45 -21.68
CA CYS A 147 -9.53 8.53 -22.50
C CYS A 147 -8.61 9.43 -21.67
N SER A 148 -7.46 9.80 -22.21
CA SER A 148 -6.45 10.58 -21.48
C SER A 148 -6.91 12.01 -21.15
N TYR A 149 -7.73 12.63 -22.01
CA TYR A 149 -8.24 13.99 -21.80
C TYR A 149 -9.25 14.08 -20.64
N GLU A 150 -9.88 12.95 -20.27
CA GLU A 150 -10.86 12.90 -19.17
C GLU A 150 -10.19 12.85 -17.79
N LEU A 151 -8.93 12.41 -17.76
CA LEU A 151 -8.17 12.21 -16.51
C LEU A 151 -7.30 13.43 -16.14
N SER A 152 -6.87 14.23 -17.12
CA SER A 152 -6.06 15.41 -16.85
C SER A 152 -6.12 16.43 -17.98
N ALA A 153 -6.25 17.70 -17.59
CA ALA A 153 -6.14 18.84 -18.50
C ALA A 153 -4.67 19.29 -18.71
N LYS A 154 -3.70 18.70 -17.99
CA LYS A 154 -2.28 19.06 -18.09
C LYS A 154 -1.67 18.55 -19.39
N LEU A 155 -0.69 19.30 -19.93
CA LEU A 155 0.13 18.85 -21.06
C LEU A 155 1.04 17.70 -20.62
N GLY A 156 1.59 16.95 -21.58
CA GLY A 156 2.45 15.79 -21.31
C GLY A 156 1.83 14.48 -21.81
N GLY A 157 1.85 14.28 -23.13
CA GLY A 157 1.22 13.15 -23.80
C GLY A 157 1.58 11.78 -23.21
N PRO A 158 2.87 11.42 -23.08
CA PRO A 158 3.27 10.13 -22.50
C PRO A 158 2.80 9.93 -21.06
N LYS A 159 2.83 10.97 -20.22
CA LYS A 159 2.37 10.90 -18.83
C LYS A 159 0.84 10.76 -18.75
N ARG A 160 0.08 11.41 -19.67
CA ARG A 160 -1.36 11.20 -19.77
C ARG A 160 -1.69 9.78 -20.23
N ALA A 161 -0.94 9.27 -21.25
CA ALA A 161 -1.09 7.91 -21.73
C ALA A 161 -0.86 6.89 -20.60
N MET A 162 0.21 7.05 -19.84
CA MET A 162 0.52 6.24 -18.67
C MET A 162 -0.63 6.26 -17.65
N THR A 163 -1.15 7.45 -17.33
CA THR A 163 -2.29 7.59 -16.40
C THR A 163 -3.55 6.89 -16.94
N ALA A 164 -3.83 6.99 -18.25
CA ALA A 164 -4.96 6.31 -18.89
C ALA A 164 -4.80 4.78 -18.90
N VAL A 165 -3.58 4.26 -19.12
CA VAL A 165 -3.26 2.83 -19.02
C VAL A 165 -3.51 2.31 -17.60
N LEU A 166 -3.02 3.03 -16.57
CA LEU A 166 -3.25 2.66 -15.18
C LEU A 166 -4.74 2.71 -14.82
N ASN A 167 -5.48 3.71 -15.30
CA ASN A 167 -6.92 3.80 -15.10
C ASN A 167 -7.65 2.61 -15.72
N ALA A 168 -7.41 2.32 -17.00
CA ALA A 168 -8.05 1.21 -17.72
C ALA A 168 -7.79 -0.14 -17.03
N ARG A 169 -6.60 -0.33 -16.46
CA ARG A 169 -6.19 -1.54 -15.72
C ARG A 169 -6.99 -1.78 -14.45
N LEU A 170 -7.50 -0.72 -13.83
CA LEU A 170 -8.23 -0.75 -12.56
C LEU A 170 -9.75 -0.87 -12.73
N ILE A 171 -10.31 -0.55 -13.90
CA ILE A 171 -11.78 -0.44 -14.11
C ILE A 171 -12.51 -1.68 -13.62
N GLY A 172 -12.15 -2.86 -14.11
CA GLY A 172 -12.86 -4.09 -13.76
C GLY A 172 -12.80 -4.46 -12.28
N MET A 173 -11.68 -4.15 -11.62
CA MET A 173 -11.47 -4.45 -10.20
C MET A 173 -12.30 -3.53 -9.31
N ILE A 174 -12.33 -2.25 -9.60
CA ILE A 174 -13.09 -1.25 -8.84
C ILE A 174 -14.58 -1.39 -9.10
N ASP A 175 -14.98 -1.64 -10.35
CA ASP A 175 -16.38 -1.93 -10.69
C ASP A 175 -16.92 -3.14 -9.92
N HIS A 176 -16.14 -4.23 -9.83
CA HIS A 176 -16.51 -5.41 -9.05
C HIS A 176 -16.66 -5.09 -7.55
N LEU A 177 -15.73 -4.35 -6.95
CA LEU A 177 -15.83 -3.96 -5.54
C LEU A 177 -17.06 -3.09 -5.26
N ILE A 178 -17.26 -2.07 -6.09
CA ILE A 178 -18.39 -1.15 -5.96
C ILE A 178 -19.71 -1.92 -6.12
N GLY A 179 -19.84 -2.71 -7.19
CA GLY A 179 -21.06 -3.46 -7.47
C GLY A 179 -21.41 -4.47 -6.37
N ALA A 180 -20.42 -5.21 -5.86
CA ALA A 180 -20.62 -6.14 -4.75
C ALA A 180 -21.00 -5.42 -3.44
N THR A 181 -20.43 -4.23 -3.19
CA THR A 181 -20.78 -3.43 -2.01
C THR A 181 -22.19 -2.86 -2.12
N GLU A 182 -22.58 -2.31 -3.27
CA GLU A 182 -23.93 -1.80 -3.50
C GLU A 182 -24.99 -2.89 -3.39
N ALA A 183 -24.73 -4.05 -3.99
CA ALA A 183 -25.65 -5.19 -3.89
C ALA A 183 -25.88 -5.59 -2.42
N TYR A 184 -24.82 -5.71 -1.64
CA TYR A 184 -24.92 -6.02 -0.22
C TYR A 184 -25.69 -4.93 0.56
N LEU A 185 -25.39 -3.64 0.35
CA LEU A 185 -26.09 -2.54 1.02
C LEU A 185 -27.59 -2.57 0.72
N CYS A 186 -27.94 -2.82 -0.54
CA CYS A 186 -29.33 -2.98 -0.98
C CYS A 186 -30.02 -4.17 -0.28
N ASP A 187 -29.35 -5.31 -0.18
CA ASP A 187 -29.88 -6.53 0.47
C ASP A 187 -30.21 -6.32 1.95
N ILE A 188 -29.43 -5.50 2.67
CA ILE A 188 -29.71 -5.15 4.07
C ILE A 188 -30.63 -3.93 4.22
N GLY A 189 -31.18 -3.38 3.12
CA GLY A 189 -32.15 -2.30 3.11
C GLY A 189 -31.57 -0.89 3.18
N ILE A 190 -30.26 -0.72 2.93
CA ILE A 190 -29.63 0.59 2.74
C ILE A 190 -29.75 0.97 1.26
N THR A 191 -30.59 1.94 0.95
CA THR A 191 -30.86 2.44 -0.42
C THR A 191 -30.27 3.81 -0.67
N SER A 192 -29.50 4.33 0.27
CA SER A 192 -28.84 5.63 0.14
C SER A 192 -27.73 5.59 -0.92
N GLN A 193 -27.45 6.78 -1.49
CA GLN A 193 -26.39 6.91 -2.48
C GLN A 193 -25.03 6.52 -1.88
N MET A 194 -24.30 5.66 -2.62
CA MET A 194 -22.92 5.35 -2.28
C MET A 194 -21.98 6.34 -2.94
N MET A 195 -21.11 6.92 -2.13
CA MET A 195 -20.01 7.80 -2.55
C MET A 195 -18.69 7.08 -2.37
N VAL A 196 -17.67 7.45 -3.13
CA VAL A 196 -16.32 6.91 -3.03
C VAL A 196 -15.36 8.03 -2.72
N VAL A 197 -14.44 7.79 -1.80
CA VAL A 197 -13.41 8.77 -1.43
C VAL A 197 -12.36 8.82 -2.53
N ARG A 198 -12.03 10.03 -2.96
CA ARG A 198 -10.97 10.33 -3.93
C ARG A 198 -9.62 10.54 -3.22
N GLY A 199 -8.53 10.47 -3.97
CA GLY A 199 -7.18 10.63 -3.42
C GLY A 199 -6.86 12.00 -2.82
N ASP A 200 -7.68 13.01 -3.08
CA ASP A 200 -7.60 14.35 -2.48
C ASP A 200 -8.53 14.53 -1.27
N GLY A 201 -9.26 13.48 -0.88
CA GLY A 201 -10.22 13.49 0.23
C GLY A 201 -11.63 13.93 -0.16
N ALA A 202 -11.89 14.34 -1.41
CA ALA A 202 -13.24 14.63 -1.88
C ALA A 202 -14.06 13.36 -2.10
N LEU A 203 -15.38 13.51 -2.13
CA LEU A 203 -16.31 12.43 -2.46
C LEU A 203 -16.74 12.53 -3.92
N ILE A 204 -16.72 11.41 -4.61
CA ILE A 204 -17.29 11.25 -5.96
C ILE A 204 -18.37 10.17 -5.96
N SER A 205 -19.28 10.20 -6.95
CA SER A 205 -20.28 9.14 -7.08
C SER A 205 -19.62 7.80 -7.42
N ALA A 206 -20.30 6.71 -7.07
CA ALA A 206 -19.88 5.36 -7.44
C ALA A 206 -19.66 5.22 -8.96
N ASP A 207 -20.52 5.82 -9.78
CA ASP A 207 -20.39 5.77 -11.24
C ASP A 207 -19.13 6.49 -11.74
N GLN A 208 -18.80 7.66 -11.18
CA GLN A 208 -17.55 8.34 -11.51
C GLN A 208 -16.33 7.52 -11.09
N ALA A 209 -16.39 6.85 -9.94
CA ALA A 209 -15.30 5.97 -9.47
C ALA A 209 -15.13 4.73 -10.38
N ARG A 210 -16.21 4.19 -10.97
CA ARG A 210 -16.14 3.13 -11.99
C ARG A 210 -15.43 3.57 -13.26
N GLU A 211 -15.72 4.78 -13.73
CA GLU A 211 -15.11 5.32 -14.95
C GLU A 211 -13.65 5.75 -14.73
N LYS A 212 -13.36 6.33 -13.55
CA LYS A 212 -12.06 6.90 -13.21
C LYS A 212 -11.48 6.31 -11.92
N PRO A 213 -11.31 5.00 -11.82
CA PRO A 213 -10.81 4.35 -10.61
C PRO A 213 -9.42 4.84 -10.19
N ILE A 214 -8.61 5.38 -11.09
CA ILE A 214 -7.31 5.97 -10.77
C ILE A 214 -7.43 7.16 -9.80
N GLU A 215 -8.56 7.86 -9.77
CA GLU A 215 -8.81 8.96 -8.83
C GLU A 215 -8.99 8.47 -7.39
N THR A 216 -9.21 7.16 -7.16
CA THR A 216 -9.36 6.57 -5.82
C THR A 216 -8.02 6.14 -5.20
N ILE A 217 -6.90 6.30 -5.91
CA ILE A 217 -5.58 6.01 -5.33
C ILE A 217 -5.33 6.95 -4.15
N LEU A 218 -4.69 6.43 -3.09
CA LEU A 218 -4.43 7.14 -1.84
C LEU A 218 -5.70 7.63 -1.11
N SER A 219 -6.89 7.10 -1.44
CA SER A 219 -8.15 7.51 -0.80
C SER A 219 -8.21 7.14 0.70
N GLY A 220 -7.58 6.04 1.13
CA GLY A 220 -7.49 5.67 2.53
C GLY A 220 -6.78 6.73 3.38
N PRO A 221 -5.52 7.05 3.08
CA PRO A 221 -4.81 8.14 3.74
C PRO A 221 -5.52 9.49 3.66
N ALA A 222 -6.10 9.84 2.51
CA ALA A 222 -6.87 11.07 2.36
C ALA A 222 -8.06 11.11 3.32
N ALA A 223 -8.81 10.01 3.44
CA ALA A 223 -9.92 9.89 4.40
C ALA A 223 -9.45 10.02 5.85
N SER A 224 -8.31 9.41 6.20
CA SER A 224 -7.70 9.53 7.54
C SER A 224 -7.38 10.98 7.89
N ILE A 225 -6.80 11.75 6.95
CA ILE A 225 -6.43 13.16 7.17
C ILE A 225 -7.68 14.03 7.33
N VAL A 226 -8.69 13.85 6.47
CA VAL A 226 -9.97 14.57 6.57
C VAL A 226 -10.68 14.21 7.87
N GLY A 227 -10.68 12.94 8.25
CA GLY A 227 -11.25 12.45 9.52
C GLY A 227 -10.54 13.04 10.73
N ALA A 228 -9.20 13.15 10.70
CA ALA A 228 -8.42 13.78 11.75
C ALA A 228 -8.79 15.27 11.94
N SER A 229 -8.90 16.00 10.84
CA SER A 229 -9.34 17.40 10.87
C SER A 229 -10.72 17.56 11.50
N TRP A 230 -11.67 16.70 11.12
CA TRP A 230 -13.02 16.72 11.66
C TRP A 230 -13.08 16.38 13.14
N LEU A 231 -12.35 15.36 13.58
CA LEU A 231 -12.33 14.91 14.98
C LEU A 231 -11.70 15.92 15.92
N THR A 232 -10.67 16.64 15.48
CA THR A 232 -9.89 17.56 16.32
C THR A 232 -10.29 19.02 16.15
N ASN A 233 -11.00 19.34 15.06
CA ASN A 233 -11.29 20.70 14.61
C ASN A 233 -10.02 21.55 14.38
N GLU A 234 -8.86 20.88 14.18
CA GLU A 234 -7.62 21.55 13.84
C GLU A 234 -7.60 21.86 12.33
N LYS A 235 -7.14 23.07 11.99
CA LYS A 235 -7.02 23.52 10.60
C LYS A 235 -5.61 23.40 10.06
N ASN A 236 -4.61 23.45 10.93
CA ASN A 236 -3.21 23.34 10.56
C ASN A 236 -2.54 22.33 11.47
N ALA A 237 -2.15 21.18 10.88
CA ALA A 237 -1.58 20.07 11.64
C ALA A 237 -0.71 19.18 10.76
N LEU A 238 0.18 18.44 11.39
CA LEU A 238 0.75 17.22 10.80
C LEU A 238 -0.10 16.04 11.25
N VAL A 239 -0.59 15.27 10.31
CA VAL A 239 -1.37 14.06 10.56
C VAL A 239 -0.47 12.88 10.27
N SER A 240 -0.32 11.98 11.24
CA SER A 240 0.42 10.73 11.10
C SER A 240 -0.53 9.54 11.21
N ASP A 241 -0.58 8.74 10.16
CA ASP A 241 -1.29 7.46 10.13
C ASP A 241 -0.27 6.33 10.34
N ILE A 242 -0.32 5.70 11.51
CA ILE A 242 0.64 4.67 11.91
C ILE A 242 -0.03 3.30 11.77
N GLY A 243 0.30 2.61 10.68
CA GLY A 243 -0.19 1.27 10.42
C GLY A 243 0.73 0.16 10.93
N GLY A 244 0.39 -1.08 10.58
CA GLY A 244 1.29 -2.22 10.82
C GLY A 244 2.55 -2.15 9.93
N THR A 245 2.41 -1.67 8.70
CA THR A 245 3.48 -1.69 7.68
C THR A 245 4.21 -0.38 7.52
N THR A 246 3.47 0.73 7.49
CA THR A 246 3.96 2.08 7.17
C THR A 246 3.47 3.10 8.17
N THR A 247 4.21 4.17 8.28
CA THR A 247 3.77 5.43 8.86
C THR A 247 3.66 6.43 7.72
N ASP A 248 2.45 6.93 7.51
CA ASP A 248 2.13 7.92 6.51
C ASP A 248 1.95 9.28 7.19
N VAL A 249 2.72 10.29 6.74
CA VAL A 249 2.66 11.63 7.33
C VAL A 249 2.24 12.62 6.25
N ALA A 250 1.21 13.40 6.55
CA ALA A 250 0.68 14.42 5.66
C ALA A 250 0.43 15.74 6.39
N VAL A 251 0.32 16.81 5.60
CA VAL A 251 0.06 18.16 6.10
C VAL A 251 -1.39 18.52 5.87
N LEU A 252 -2.02 18.97 6.94
CA LEU A 252 -3.30 19.65 6.90
C LEU A 252 -3.04 21.16 6.92
N ALA A 253 -3.54 21.88 5.94
CA ALA A 253 -3.46 23.32 5.83
C ALA A 253 -4.84 23.93 5.59
N GLU A 254 -5.24 24.91 6.39
CA GLU A 254 -6.55 25.57 6.33
C GLU A 254 -7.75 24.59 6.35
N GLY A 255 -7.62 23.48 7.07
CA GLY A 255 -8.65 22.44 7.18
C GLY A 255 -8.74 21.49 6.00
N LYS A 256 -7.77 21.52 5.07
CA LYS A 256 -7.72 20.65 3.91
C LYS A 256 -6.39 19.91 3.81
N PRO A 257 -6.38 18.67 3.32
CA PRO A 257 -5.13 17.98 2.98
C PRO A 257 -4.35 18.76 1.93
N LYS A 258 -3.05 18.90 2.12
CA LYS A 258 -2.17 19.45 1.08
C LYS A 258 -2.12 18.47 -0.10
N ILE A 259 -2.28 18.98 -1.31
CA ILE A 259 -2.29 18.18 -2.55
C ILE A 259 -0.92 18.23 -3.21
N ASP A 260 -0.44 17.08 -3.73
CA ASP A 260 0.78 17.03 -4.54
C ASP A 260 0.51 17.63 -5.93
N PRO A 261 1.12 18.78 -6.28
CA PRO A 261 0.89 19.45 -7.55
C PRO A 261 1.42 18.65 -8.74
N GLU A 262 2.40 17.78 -8.52
CA GLU A 262 3.00 16.92 -9.54
C GLU A 262 2.17 15.68 -9.86
N GLY A 263 1.16 15.39 -9.04
CA GLY A 263 0.29 14.22 -9.12
C GLY A 263 0.76 13.05 -8.27
N ALA A 264 -0.16 12.14 -7.98
CA ALA A 264 0.06 11.01 -7.09
C ALA A 264 1.19 10.09 -7.57
N MET A 265 2.05 9.68 -6.65
CA MET A 265 3.06 8.64 -6.85
C MET A 265 2.51 7.29 -6.42
N VAL A 266 2.51 6.29 -7.29
CA VAL A 266 2.06 4.92 -6.97
C VAL A 266 2.88 3.89 -7.74
N GLY A 267 3.38 2.87 -7.06
CA GLY A 267 4.20 1.82 -7.68
C GLY A 267 5.42 2.35 -8.44
N GLY A 268 6.03 3.44 -7.98
CA GLY A 268 7.16 4.10 -8.65
C GLY A 268 6.77 4.97 -9.86
N LEU A 269 5.48 5.04 -10.22
CA LEU A 269 4.96 5.82 -11.34
C LEU A 269 4.25 7.08 -10.84
N ARG A 270 4.60 8.23 -11.41
CA ARG A 270 3.98 9.52 -11.07
C ARG A 270 2.83 9.82 -12.03
N THR A 271 1.61 9.66 -11.56
CA THR A 271 0.38 9.89 -12.34
C THR A 271 0.10 11.38 -12.55
N MET A 272 -0.97 11.69 -13.30
CA MET A 272 -1.49 13.05 -13.43
C MET A 272 -2.71 13.34 -12.54
N VAL A 273 -3.11 12.39 -11.70
CA VAL A 273 -4.26 12.56 -10.80
C VAL A 273 -3.82 13.26 -9.53
N GLU A 274 -4.64 14.18 -9.08
CA GLU A 274 -4.43 14.86 -7.81
C GLU A 274 -4.67 13.92 -6.64
N ALA A 275 -3.77 13.92 -5.68
CA ALA A 275 -3.90 13.20 -4.43
C ALA A 275 -3.17 13.93 -3.31
N VAL A 276 -3.47 13.54 -2.09
CA VAL A 276 -2.82 14.10 -0.91
C VAL A 276 -1.30 13.99 -1.02
N ALA A 277 -0.61 15.09 -0.73
CA ALA A 277 0.84 15.11 -0.57
C ALA A 277 1.19 14.40 0.73
N MET A 278 1.80 13.24 0.63
CA MET A 278 2.06 12.35 1.74
C MET A 278 3.47 11.79 1.65
N ARG A 279 4.14 11.66 2.79
CA ARG A 279 5.41 10.95 2.91
C ARG A 279 5.17 9.63 3.61
N THR A 280 5.54 8.53 2.95
CA THR A 280 5.40 7.17 3.46
C THR A 280 6.75 6.65 3.93
N PHE A 281 6.77 6.13 5.14
CA PHE A 281 7.96 5.56 5.76
C PHE A 281 7.71 4.08 6.12
N GLY A 282 8.69 3.22 5.87
CA GLY A 282 8.63 1.80 6.22
C GLY A 282 8.80 1.55 7.73
N LEU A 283 7.91 2.14 8.52
CA LEU A 283 7.89 2.05 9.98
C LEU A 283 6.45 1.81 10.44
N GLY A 284 6.24 0.79 11.25
CA GLY A 284 4.91 0.47 11.78
C GLY A 284 4.96 -0.63 12.84
N GLY A 285 3.80 -1.06 13.31
CA GLY A 285 3.66 -2.09 14.33
C GLY A 285 4.29 -3.44 13.97
N ASP A 286 4.36 -3.77 12.68
CA ASP A 286 4.94 -5.02 12.15
C ASP A 286 6.39 -4.84 11.63
N SER A 287 7.04 -3.72 11.96
CA SER A 287 8.45 -3.50 11.64
C SER A 287 9.33 -4.48 12.40
N GLN A 288 10.26 -5.13 11.70
CA GLN A 288 11.20 -6.05 12.34
C GLN A 288 12.06 -5.29 13.35
N VAL A 289 12.19 -5.85 14.55
CA VAL A 289 13.10 -5.34 15.58
C VAL A 289 14.52 -5.86 15.31
N HIS A 290 15.47 -4.96 15.22
CA HIS A 290 16.89 -5.26 15.03
C HIS A 290 17.72 -4.74 16.20
N LEU A 291 18.78 -5.49 16.54
CA LEU A 291 19.81 -5.03 17.43
C LEU A 291 20.97 -4.46 16.61
N LYS A 292 21.28 -3.19 16.79
CA LYS A 292 22.46 -2.55 16.20
C LYS A 292 23.69 -3.00 16.96
N ARG A 293 24.56 -3.74 16.30
CA ARG A 293 25.78 -4.30 16.90
C ARG A 293 26.95 -3.31 16.88
N ASP A 294 26.86 -2.23 16.15
CA ASP A 294 27.92 -1.22 15.94
C ASP A 294 27.96 -0.20 17.09
N GLY A 295 27.77 -0.62 18.32
CA GLY A 295 27.78 0.25 19.48
C GLY A 295 27.86 -0.53 20.79
N LEU A 296 28.34 0.13 21.84
CA LEU A 296 28.53 -0.51 23.16
C LEU A 296 27.20 -0.83 23.86
N ILE A 297 26.13 -0.04 23.60
CA ILE A 297 24.90 0.01 24.42
C ILE A 297 23.77 -0.89 23.90
N GLY A 298 23.89 -1.48 22.71
CA GLY A 298 22.82 -2.30 22.11
C GLY A 298 21.57 -1.50 21.77
N GLU A 299 21.73 -0.55 20.85
CA GLU A 299 20.64 0.27 20.30
C GLU A 299 19.66 -0.59 19.50
N LEU A 300 18.36 -0.36 19.66
CA LEU A 300 17.33 -1.00 18.86
C LEU A 300 17.03 -0.16 17.63
N ILE A 301 16.75 -0.83 16.50
CA ILE A 301 16.30 -0.21 15.25
C ILE A 301 15.07 -0.98 14.77
N LEU A 302 14.04 -0.26 14.32
CA LEU A 302 12.82 -0.83 13.77
C LEU A 302 12.77 -0.64 12.24
N GLY A 303 12.40 -1.72 11.53
CA GLY A 303 12.22 -1.71 10.10
C GLY A 303 13.53 -1.60 9.31
N PRO A 304 13.48 -1.20 8.01
CA PRO A 304 12.28 -0.88 7.24
C PRO A 304 11.48 -2.12 6.76
N ARG A 305 11.99 -3.34 7.03
CA ARG A 305 11.32 -4.58 6.60
C ARG A 305 10.09 -4.83 7.48
N ARG A 306 8.94 -5.04 6.83
CA ARG A 306 7.76 -5.62 7.46
C ARG A 306 7.97 -7.12 7.64
N VAL A 307 7.58 -7.65 8.81
CA VAL A 307 7.55 -9.08 9.10
C VAL A 307 6.20 -9.46 9.73
N MET A 308 5.88 -10.75 9.75
CA MET A 308 4.72 -11.23 10.47
C MET A 308 5.05 -11.25 11.98
N PRO A 309 4.25 -10.64 12.87
CA PRO A 309 4.43 -10.77 14.31
C PRO A 309 4.44 -12.23 14.76
N VAL A 310 5.30 -12.56 15.73
CA VAL A 310 5.39 -13.93 16.27
C VAL A 310 4.09 -14.32 16.98
N SER A 311 3.46 -13.38 17.67
CA SER A 311 2.14 -13.54 18.29
C SER A 311 1.04 -13.89 17.29
N LEU A 312 1.04 -13.26 16.12
CA LEU A 312 0.09 -13.55 15.04
C LEU A 312 0.35 -14.94 14.45
N LEU A 313 1.60 -15.28 14.16
CA LEU A 313 1.96 -16.60 13.65
C LEU A 313 1.55 -17.71 14.64
N ALA A 314 1.71 -17.47 15.95
CA ALA A 314 1.32 -18.41 16.98
C ALA A 314 -0.21 -18.58 17.13
N ALA A 315 -0.99 -17.56 16.79
CA ALA A 315 -2.45 -17.68 16.79
C ALA A 315 -2.94 -18.73 15.77
N ASP A 316 -2.31 -18.79 14.59
CA ASP A 316 -2.64 -19.73 13.52
C ASP A 316 -1.90 -21.07 13.65
N HIS A 317 -0.65 -21.05 14.16
CA HIS A 317 0.26 -22.22 14.19
C HIS A 317 0.86 -22.45 15.57
N LYS A 318 0.00 -22.47 16.59
CA LYS A 318 0.37 -22.48 18.02
C LYS A 318 1.45 -23.51 18.37
N LYS A 319 1.25 -24.78 17.99
CA LYS A 319 2.17 -25.86 18.37
C LYS A 319 3.57 -25.65 17.79
N ILE A 320 3.67 -25.39 16.49
CA ILE A 320 4.98 -25.23 15.81
C ILE A 320 5.75 -24.06 16.42
N VAL A 321 5.08 -22.94 16.64
CA VAL A 321 5.73 -21.74 17.17
C VAL A 321 6.18 -21.93 18.60
N HIS A 322 5.32 -22.45 19.49
CA HIS A 322 5.67 -22.67 20.88
C HIS A 322 6.77 -23.71 21.06
N ASP A 323 6.71 -24.85 20.33
CA ASP A 323 7.74 -25.89 20.42
C ASP A 323 9.13 -25.32 20.01
N ALA A 324 9.17 -24.51 18.95
CA ALA A 324 10.41 -23.88 18.50
C ALA A 324 10.94 -22.81 19.48
N LEU A 325 10.06 -21.98 20.03
CA LEU A 325 10.41 -20.97 21.02
C LEU A 325 10.91 -21.61 22.32
N ASP A 326 10.25 -22.67 22.80
CA ASP A 326 10.65 -23.40 23.99
C ASP A 326 12.01 -24.10 23.80
N SER A 327 12.23 -24.69 22.62
CA SER A 327 13.54 -25.26 22.27
C SER A 327 14.65 -24.19 22.29
N ALA A 328 14.39 -23.01 21.74
CA ALA A 328 15.33 -21.91 21.75
C ALA A 328 15.61 -21.37 23.18
N LEU A 329 14.60 -21.30 24.03
CA LEU A 329 14.75 -20.89 25.43
C LEU A 329 15.55 -21.90 26.26
N ASN A 330 15.42 -23.20 26.00
CA ASN A 330 16.12 -24.27 26.68
C ASN A 330 17.56 -24.46 26.18
N SER A 331 17.93 -23.83 25.06
CA SER A 331 19.29 -23.91 24.51
C SER A 331 20.24 -22.96 25.24
N ASP A 332 21.47 -23.44 25.59
CA ASP A 332 22.51 -22.60 26.17
C ASP A 332 23.08 -21.58 25.17
N LYS A 333 23.04 -21.91 23.88
CA LYS A 333 23.55 -21.06 22.81
C LYS A 333 22.41 -20.57 21.97
N ILE A 334 22.24 -19.25 21.87
CA ILE A 334 21.28 -18.63 20.97
C ILE A 334 21.89 -18.51 19.58
N ASN A 335 21.18 -19.11 18.60
CA ASN A 335 21.42 -18.87 17.19
C ASN A 335 20.89 -17.45 16.83
N GLU A 336 21.55 -16.78 15.88
CA GLU A 336 21.13 -15.45 15.40
C GLU A 336 19.70 -15.43 14.78
N PHE A 337 19.19 -16.59 14.37
CA PHE A 337 17.83 -16.76 13.82
C PHE A 337 16.84 -17.31 14.85
N ALA A 338 17.20 -17.41 16.11
CA ALA A 338 16.32 -17.93 17.15
C ALA A 338 15.09 -17.01 17.33
N GLY A 339 13.90 -17.60 17.40
CA GLY A 339 12.63 -16.87 17.47
C GLY A 339 12.18 -16.27 16.14
N GLN A 340 12.81 -16.63 15.02
CA GLN A 340 12.42 -16.21 13.67
C GLN A 340 11.91 -17.41 12.88
N PHE A 341 10.91 -17.17 12.00
CA PHE A 341 10.26 -18.21 11.20
C PHE A 341 10.14 -17.77 9.74
N LEU A 342 10.05 -18.77 8.84
CA LEU A 342 9.68 -18.59 7.45
C LEU A 342 8.32 -19.23 7.22
N VAL A 343 7.42 -18.50 6.56
CA VAL A 343 6.01 -18.86 6.38
C VAL A 343 5.71 -18.91 4.88
N PRO A 344 5.19 -20.01 4.32
CA PRO A 344 4.79 -20.07 2.93
C PRO A 344 3.53 -19.21 2.71
N ILE A 345 3.53 -18.42 1.64
CA ILE A 345 2.41 -17.52 1.27
C ILE A 345 1.76 -17.96 -0.03
N SER A 346 2.54 -18.55 -0.95
CA SER A 346 2.07 -18.95 -2.25
C SER A 346 2.62 -20.31 -2.64
N ASP A 347 1.76 -21.16 -3.18
CA ASP A 347 2.14 -22.47 -3.74
C ASP A 347 2.77 -22.34 -5.14
N ASN A 348 2.78 -21.13 -5.71
CA ASN A 348 3.26 -20.90 -7.07
C ASN A 348 4.80 -20.84 -7.11
N ALA A 349 5.40 -22.01 -7.31
CA ALA A 349 6.84 -22.18 -7.49
C ALA A 349 7.29 -22.04 -8.97
N SER A 350 6.42 -21.53 -9.87
CA SER A 350 6.79 -21.32 -11.27
C SER A 350 7.96 -20.33 -11.39
N GLU A 351 8.92 -20.66 -12.24
CA GLU A 351 10.11 -19.83 -12.52
C GLU A 351 11.13 -19.69 -11.36
N LEU A 352 11.14 -20.61 -10.42
CA LEU A 352 12.20 -20.66 -9.40
C LEU A 352 13.47 -21.30 -9.98
N SER A 353 14.64 -20.79 -9.56
CA SER A 353 15.89 -21.47 -9.84
C SER A 353 15.96 -22.80 -9.06
N ASN A 354 16.74 -23.77 -9.57
CA ASN A 354 16.93 -25.06 -8.87
C ASN A 354 17.34 -24.91 -7.39
N LYS A 355 18.13 -23.89 -7.06
CA LYS A 355 18.55 -23.59 -5.68
C LYS A 355 17.39 -23.08 -4.84
N ASP A 356 16.55 -22.23 -5.40
CA ASP A 356 15.40 -21.66 -4.69
C ASP A 356 14.32 -22.71 -4.46
N VAL A 357 14.12 -23.63 -5.42
CA VAL A 357 13.21 -24.78 -5.27
C VAL A 357 13.64 -25.68 -4.10
N ILE A 358 14.93 -25.93 -3.92
CA ILE A 358 15.42 -26.76 -2.80
C ILE A 358 15.06 -26.13 -1.45
N VAL A 359 15.26 -24.82 -1.32
CA VAL A 359 14.92 -24.09 -0.09
C VAL A 359 13.39 -24.01 0.08
N PHE A 360 12.66 -23.70 -0.99
CA PHE A 360 11.20 -23.62 -0.96
C PHE A 360 10.56 -24.96 -0.55
N ASN A 361 11.07 -26.09 -1.02
CA ASN A 361 10.56 -27.41 -0.66
C ASN A 361 10.69 -27.74 0.83
N ARG A 362 11.55 -27.05 1.59
CA ARG A 362 11.64 -27.18 3.06
C ARG A 362 10.56 -26.37 3.77
N ILE A 363 10.00 -25.33 3.10
CA ILE A 363 9.12 -24.33 3.72
C ILE A 363 7.67 -24.52 3.29
N LYS A 364 7.41 -25.09 2.12
CA LYS A 364 6.10 -25.15 1.45
C LYS A 364 4.97 -25.79 2.28
N ASP A 365 5.29 -26.72 3.18
CA ASP A 365 4.30 -27.51 3.92
C ASP A 365 3.81 -26.79 5.20
N GLY A 366 4.35 -25.60 5.51
CA GLY A 366 3.93 -24.80 6.67
C GLY A 366 5.07 -23.97 7.25
N PRO A 367 4.78 -23.19 8.31
CA PRO A 367 5.81 -22.41 8.98
C PRO A 367 6.92 -23.28 9.54
N ILE A 368 8.15 -22.80 9.38
CA ILE A 368 9.37 -23.51 9.87
C ILE A 368 10.29 -22.50 10.56
N PRO A 369 10.96 -22.87 11.67
CA PRO A 369 12.02 -22.05 12.25
C PRO A 369 13.09 -21.72 11.21
N MET A 370 13.51 -20.46 11.15
CA MET A 370 14.50 -20.01 10.15
C MET A 370 15.84 -20.76 10.29
N SER A 371 16.22 -21.16 11.51
CA SER A 371 17.40 -21.97 11.76
C SER A 371 17.35 -23.37 11.14
N GLU A 372 16.16 -23.93 10.95
CA GLU A 372 15.98 -25.26 10.32
C GLU A 372 15.90 -25.15 8.79
N ALA A 373 15.40 -24.04 8.27
CA ALA A 373 15.37 -23.78 6.84
C ALA A 373 16.77 -23.58 6.23
N ILE A 374 17.72 -23.07 7.04
CA ILE A 374 19.09 -22.76 6.65
C ILE A 374 20.00 -23.96 6.91
N SER A 375 20.38 -24.70 5.87
CA SER A 375 21.39 -25.76 5.96
C SER A 375 22.81 -25.22 5.67
N SER A 376 22.91 -24.11 4.94
CA SER A 376 24.18 -23.47 4.59
C SER A 376 24.01 -21.97 4.39
N ARG A 377 25.09 -21.20 4.45
CA ARG A 377 25.06 -19.75 4.19
C ARG A 377 24.58 -19.39 2.78
N VAL A 378 24.67 -20.31 1.83
CA VAL A 378 24.19 -20.11 0.45
C VAL A 378 22.66 -20.03 0.42
N ASP A 379 21.97 -20.71 1.34
CA ASP A 379 20.52 -20.72 1.43
C ASP A 379 19.94 -19.33 1.75
N LEU A 380 20.70 -18.47 2.45
CA LEU A 380 20.28 -17.09 2.75
C LEU A 380 19.98 -16.28 1.48
N GLY A 381 20.76 -16.48 0.42
CA GLY A 381 20.49 -15.82 -0.88
C GLY A 381 19.19 -16.31 -1.54
N SER A 382 18.88 -17.60 -1.43
CA SER A 382 17.62 -18.16 -1.91
C SER A 382 16.43 -17.69 -1.07
N ILE A 383 16.57 -17.67 0.26
CA ILE A 383 15.54 -17.11 1.17
C ILE A 383 15.26 -15.64 0.83
N SER A 384 16.31 -14.81 0.60
CA SER A 384 16.14 -13.41 0.22
C SER A 384 15.31 -13.26 -1.06
N ARG A 385 15.63 -14.02 -2.11
CA ARG A 385 14.86 -14.00 -3.37
C ARG A 385 13.41 -14.47 -3.20
N LEU A 386 13.17 -15.52 -2.41
CA LEU A 386 11.81 -16.00 -2.12
C LEU A 386 10.98 -14.97 -1.36
N LEU A 387 11.60 -14.25 -0.41
CA LEU A 387 10.99 -13.13 0.33
C LEU A 387 10.67 -11.95 -0.60
N GLU A 388 11.63 -11.54 -1.44
CA GLU A 388 11.45 -10.45 -2.41
C GLU A 388 10.34 -10.73 -3.44
N ARG A 389 10.17 -12.00 -3.81
CA ARG A 389 9.10 -12.46 -4.71
C ARG A 389 7.75 -12.67 -4.00
N GLY A 390 7.68 -12.49 -2.67
CA GLY A 390 6.46 -12.70 -1.89
C GLY A 390 5.97 -14.16 -1.86
N ILE A 391 6.85 -15.12 -2.15
CA ILE A 391 6.53 -16.57 -2.12
C ILE A 391 6.50 -17.07 -0.67
N ILE A 392 7.39 -16.54 0.16
CA ILE A 392 7.43 -16.77 1.60
C ILE A 392 7.41 -15.43 2.33
N MET A 393 7.02 -15.47 3.60
CA MET A 393 7.08 -14.32 4.51
C MET A 393 8.00 -14.65 5.70
N HIS A 394 8.69 -13.64 6.18
CA HIS A 394 9.49 -13.72 7.40
C HIS A 394 8.62 -13.39 8.61
N SER A 395 8.71 -14.16 9.69
CA SER A 395 8.13 -13.83 10.99
C SER A 395 9.25 -13.64 12.01
N ALA A 396 9.16 -12.55 12.75
CA ALA A 396 10.16 -12.17 13.75
C ALA A 396 9.53 -11.20 14.77
N LEU A 397 10.29 -10.84 15.80
CA LEU A 397 9.86 -9.90 16.83
C LEU A 397 9.53 -8.52 16.24
N THR A 398 8.40 -7.96 16.68
CA THR A 398 7.84 -6.68 16.22
C THR A 398 7.38 -5.80 17.39
N PRO A 399 7.10 -4.49 17.15
CA PRO A 399 6.39 -3.65 18.11
C PRO A 399 4.98 -4.16 18.47
N SER A 400 4.28 -4.82 17.54
CA SER A 400 2.98 -5.47 17.82
C SER A 400 3.12 -6.56 18.88
N ASP A 401 4.17 -7.39 18.83
CA ASP A 401 4.45 -8.37 19.88
C ASP A 401 4.73 -7.69 21.22
N ALA A 402 5.50 -6.60 21.24
CA ALA A 402 5.76 -5.83 22.46
C ALA A 402 4.46 -5.26 23.04
N SER A 403 3.56 -4.77 22.21
CA SER A 403 2.25 -4.25 22.63
C SER A 403 1.35 -5.32 23.25
N HIS A 404 1.38 -6.56 22.76
CA HIS A 404 0.67 -7.69 23.38
C HIS A 404 1.19 -8.00 24.79
N VAL A 405 2.51 -7.98 24.96
CA VAL A 405 3.14 -8.24 26.27
C VAL A 405 2.86 -7.14 27.28
N LEU A 406 2.75 -5.89 26.83
CA LEU A 406 2.41 -4.75 27.67
C LEU A 406 0.90 -4.62 27.95
N GLY A 407 0.06 -5.47 27.36
CA GLY A 407 -1.40 -5.44 27.52
C GLY A 407 -2.10 -4.31 26.75
N ASN A 408 -1.42 -3.68 25.80
CA ASN A 408 -2.01 -2.66 24.92
C ASN A 408 -2.81 -3.31 23.76
N LEU A 409 -2.50 -4.55 23.42
CA LEU A 409 -3.20 -5.39 22.46
C LEU A 409 -3.46 -6.78 23.07
N ASP A 410 -4.58 -7.41 22.70
CA ASP A 410 -4.99 -8.75 23.18
C ASP A 410 -5.53 -9.66 22.05
N ALA A 411 -5.28 -9.28 20.80
CA ALA A 411 -5.85 -9.96 19.64
C ALA A 411 -5.18 -11.31 19.33
N TRP A 412 -3.90 -11.51 19.72
CA TRP A 412 -3.09 -12.67 19.33
C TRP A 412 -2.43 -13.34 20.54
N ASP A 413 -1.47 -14.24 20.31
CA ASP A 413 -0.82 -15.03 21.37
C ASP A 413 0.28 -14.23 22.13
N ALA A 414 -0.12 -13.59 23.22
CA ALA A 414 0.81 -12.83 24.07
C ALA A 414 1.91 -13.73 24.71
N SER A 415 1.64 -15.03 24.93
CA SER A 415 2.65 -15.95 25.48
C SER A 415 3.77 -16.24 24.48
N ALA A 416 3.45 -16.35 23.19
CA ALA A 416 4.45 -16.48 22.15
C ALA A 416 5.31 -15.19 22.03
N ALA A 417 4.66 -14.00 22.09
CA ALA A 417 5.35 -12.72 22.11
C ALA A 417 6.31 -12.62 23.30
N GLN A 418 5.90 -13.01 24.49
CA GLN A 418 6.76 -13.03 25.69
C GLN A 418 7.99 -13.93 25.48
N LYS A 419 7.82 -15.14 24.95
CA LYS A 419 8.93 -16.06 24.66
C LYS A 419 9.90 -15.47 23.62
N ALA A 420 9.36 -14.86 22.57
CA ALA A 420 10.17 -14.19 21.54
C ALA A 420 11.01 -13.03 22.12
N LEU A 421 10.43 -12.22 23.01
CA LEU A 421 11.16 -11.16 23.73
C LEU A 421 12.25 -11.72 24.61
N LEU A 422 12.00 -12.79 25.38
CA LEU A 422 13.01 -13.45 26.19
C LEU A 422 14.18 -13.98 25.36
N ILE A 423 13.89 -14.58 24.19
CA ILE A 423 14.93 -15.07 23.26
C ILE A 423 15.75 -13.88 22.72
N PHE A 424 15.06 -12.83 22.23
CA PHE A 424 15.74 -11.65 21.70
C PHE A 424 16.56 -10.93 22.76
N GLY A 425 16.06 -10.84 24.00
CA GLY A 425 16.77 -10.24 25.14
C GLY A 425 18.09 -10.93 25.48
N ARG A 426 18.25 -12.23 25.17
CA ARG A 426 19.50 -12.98 25.35
C ARG A 426 20.58 -12.67 24.31
N MET A 427 20.22 -11.90 23.23
CA MET A 427 21.24 -11.44 22.26
C MET A 427 22.30 -10.58 22.95
N ARG A 428 23.51 -10.61 22.40
CA ARG A 428 24.63 -9.85 22.97
C ARG A 428 24.81 -8.53 22.25
N THR A 429 25.02 -7.49 23.04
CA THR A 429 25.41 -6.15 22.58
C THR A 429 26.84 -6.14 22.05
N GLY A 430 27.30 -5.03 21.47
CA GLY A 430 28.68 -4.86 21.03
C GLY A 430 29.70 -4.94 22.17
N SER A 431 29.30 -4.67 23.43
CA SER A 431 30.10 -4.89 24.63
C SER A 431 30.17 -6.36 25.07
N GLY A 432 29.40 -7.26 24.47
CA GLY A 432 29.28 -8.67 24.82
C GLY A 432 28.31 -8.97 25.96
N GLU A 433 27.67 -7.96 26.52
CA GLU A 433 26.62 -8.11 27.55
C GLU A 433 25.31 -8.59 26.97
N ILE A 434 24.46 -9.20 27.78
CA ILE A 434 23.08 -9.57 27.40
C ILE A 434 22.25 -8.30 27.27
N LEU A 435 21.45 -8.21 26.21
CA LEU A 435 20.65 -7.03 25.89
C LEU A 435 19.63 -6.68 26.98
N SER A 436 18.87 -7.66 27.45
CA SER A 436 17.97 -7.54 28.61
C SER A 436 17.63 -8.94 29.17
N LYS A 437 17.42 -9.02 30.47
CA LYS A 437 16.87 -10.20 31.16
C LYS A 437 15.37 -10.06 31.41
N ASP A 438 14.87 -8.86 31.35
CA ASP A 438 13.47 -8.51 31.59
C ASP A 438 12.77 -8.26 30.26
N TYR A 439 11.78 -9.09 29.96
CA TYR A 439 11.02 -9.01 28.71
C TYR A 439 10.05 -7.80 28.72
N GLN A 440 9.58 -7.34 29.90
CA GLN A 440 8.70 -6.18 30.00
C GLN A 440 9.49 -4.90 29.75
N GLU A 441 10.68 -4.79 30.35
CA GLU A 441 11.60 -3.68 30.09
C GLU A 441 11.95 -3.62 28.58
N LEU A 442 12.25 -4.77 27.98
CA LEU A 442 12.58 -4.83 26.57
C LEU A 442 11.38 -4.44 25.68
N ALA A 443 10.18 -4.90 26.02
CA ALA A 443 8.95 -4.51 25.31
C ALA A 443 8.76 -3.00 25.37
N LEU A 444 8.92 -2.37 26.54
CA LEU A 444 8.83 -0.93 26.70
C LEU A 444 9.89 -0.19 25.87
N ARG A 445 11.15 -0.70 25.83
CA ARG A 445 12.22 -0.14 24.99
C ARG A 445 11.87 -0.19 23.51
N ILE A 446 11.22 -1.25 23.04
CA ILE A 446 10.77 -1.39 21.63
C ILE A 446 9.69 -0.36 21.33
N ILE A 447 8.69 -0.17 22.20
CA ILE A 447 7.63 0.83 22.02
C ILE A 447 8.19 2.24 22.05
N ASN A 448 9.11 2.53 22.98
CA ASN A 448 9.81 3.82 23.03
C ASN A 448 10.59 4.09 21.75
N GLN A 449 11.25 3.07 21.19
CA GLN A 449 11.99 3.17 19.93
C GLN A 449 11.04 3.46 18.75
N LEU A 450 9.85 2.81 18.72
CA LEU A 450 8.83 3.12 17.72
C LEU A 450 8.38 4.58 17.82
N THR A 451 8.09 5.04 19.02
CA THR A 451 7.70 6.44 19.29
C THR A 451 8.80 7.42 18.86
N GLU A 452 10.06 7.09 19.16
CA GLU A 452 11.19 7.94 18.79
C GLU A 452 11.38 8.03 17.28
N GLN A 453 11.38 6.88 16.57
CA GLN A 453 11.50 6.86 15.10
C GLN A 453 10.28 7.53 14.42
N THR A 454 9.08 7.36 14.96
CA THR A 454 7.89 8.06 14.46
C THR A 454 8.01 9.58 14.62
N SER A 455 8.52 10.04 15.77
CA SER A 455 8.77 11.46 15.98
C SER A 455 9.81 12.02 15.00
N GLU A 456 10.86 11.26 14.71
CA GLU A 456 11.85 11.64 13.67
C GLU A 456 11.20 11.81 12.29
N VAL A 457 10.35 10.87 11.90
CA VAL A 457 9.63 10.87 10.62
C VAL A 457 8.70 12.08 10.49
N ILE A 458 7.96 12.41 11.56
CA ILE A 458 7.09 13.58 11.61
C ILE A 458 7.90 14.88 11.47
N LEU A 459 9.01 14.98 12.20
CA LEU A 459 9.91 16.13 12.15
C LEU A 459 10.58 16.27 10.77
N GLU A 460 11.02 15.16 10.17
CA GLU A 460 11.59 15.14 8.82
C GLU A 460 10.57 15.67 7.81
N THR A 461 9.31 15.28 7.94
CA THR A 461 8.23 15.81 7.09
C THR A 461 8.02 17.31 7.31
N ALA A 462 7.97 17.76 8.58
CA ALA A 462 7.81 19.18 8.91
C ALA A 462 8.93 20.04 8.31
N PHE A 463 10.17 19.59 8.42
CA PHE A 463 11.32 20.32 7.86
C PHE A 463 11.33 20.30 6.33
N GLY A 464 10.89 19.21 5.72
CA GLY A 464 10.72 19.14 4.26
C GLY A 464 9.70 20.15 3.73
N GLU A 465 8.64 20.41 4.49
CA GLU A 465 7.65 21.46 4.16
C GLU A 465 8.23 22.89 4.21
N GLU A 466 9.26 23.11 5.02
CA GLU A 466 10.00 24.37 5.10
C GLU A 466 11.11 24.50 4.05
N ASN A 467 11.16 23.59 3.07
CA ASN A 467 12.17 23.51 2.00
C ASN A 467 13.61 23.34 2.51
N ILE A 468 13.81 22.64 3.62
CA ILE A 468 15.13 22.29 4.16
C ILE A 468 15.47 20.81 3.95
N ASP A 469 15.01 20.23 2.85
CA ASP A 469 15.09 18.80 2.54
C ASP A 469 16.49 18.20 2.67
N GLY A 470 17.53 18.92 2.23
CA GLY A 470 18.92 18.42 2.32
C GLY A 470 19.45 18.22 3.74
N ARG A 471 18.76 18.72 4.76
CA ARG A 471 19.14 18.64 6.18
C ARG A 471 17.99 18.17 7.09
N ALA A 472 16.81 17.94 6.53
CA ALA A 472 15.61 17.64 7.31
C ALA A 472 15.83 16.44 8.24
N ARG A 473 16.39 15.35 7.74
CA ARG A 473 16.66 14.13 8.48
C ARG A 473 17.68 14.32 9.60
N ASP A 474 18.75 15.07 9.35
CA ASP A 474 19.81 15.32 10.35
C ASP A 474 19.26 16.20 11.48
N LEU A 475 18.48 17.24 11.12
CA LEU A 475 17.82 18.10 12.09
C LEU A 475 16.78 17.34 12.93
N ALA A 476 15.99 16.48 12.31
CA ALA A 476 14.99 15.67 13.02
C ALA A 476 15.62 14.75 14.07
N ARG A 477 16.82 14.26 13.84
CA ARG A 477 17.57 13.41 14.76
C ARG A 477 18.29 14.16 15.86
N HIS A 478 18.43 15.46 15.75
CA HIS A 478 19.13 16.26 16.76
C HIS A 478 18.32 16.34 18.06
N VAL A 479 18.94 15.92 19.17
CA VAL A 479 18.27 15.78 20.49
C VAL A 479 17.62 17.09 20.94
N LEU A 480 18.26 18.24 20.73
CA LEU A 480 17.70 19.56 21.11
C LEU A 480 16.48 19.90 20.29
N VAL A 481 16.44 19.54 19.00
CA VAL A 481 15.29 19.75 18.13
C VAL A 481 14.13 18.86 18.56
N LYS A 482 14.37 17.57 18.82
CA LYS A 482 13.38 16.64 19.36
C LYS A 482 12.76 17.16 20.67
N ASN A 483 13.59 17.55 21.63
CA ASN A 483 13.12 18.02 22.93
C ASN A 483 12.39 19.37 22.85
N GLY A 484 12.84 20.28 22.01
CA GLY A 484 12.21 21.62 21.85
C GLY A 484 10.84 21.56 21.17
N LEU A 485 10.65 20.65 20.20
CA LEU A 485 9.41 20.55 19.44
C LEU A 485 8.31 19.73 20.13
N ASN A 486 8.68 18.81 21.01
CA ASN A 486 7.71 18.02 21.79
C ASN A 486 6.85 18.88 22.75
N HIS A 487 7.27 20.10 23.08
CA HIS A 487 6.55 20.99 23.99
C HIS A 487 5.52 21.91 23.32
N HIS A 488 5.50 22.03 21.99
CA HIS A 488 4.74 23.10 21.30
C HIS A 488 3.86 22.67 20.14
N ARG A 489 3.70 21.36 19.88
CA ARG A 489 2.87 20.88 18.75
C ARG A 489 1.78 19.94 19.22
N ASN A 490 0.55 20.22 18.78
CA ASN A 490 -0.53 19.25 18.84
C ASN A 490 -0.29 18.19 17.77
N ILE A 491 0.26 17.05 18.15
CA ILE A 491 0.39 15.89 17.28
C ILE A 491 -0.91 15.09 17.44
N VAL A 492 -1.66 14.97 16.36
CA VAL A 492 -2.82 14.08 16.30
C VAL A 492 -2.37 12.76 15.70
N SER A 493 -2.29 11.75 16.53
CA SER A 493 -2.06 10.37 16.11
C SER A 493 -3.41 9.67 16.01
N LEU A 494 -3.77 9.19 14.83
CA LEU A 494 -4.86 8.25 14.64
C LEU A 494 -4.26 6.85 14.67
N ASP A 495 -4.44 6.18 15.79
CA ASP A 495 -4.09 4.76 15.89
C ASP A 495 -5.16 3.95 15.14
N VAL A 496 -4.90 3.69 13.88
CA VAL A 496 -5.68 2.75 13.08
C VAL A 496 -5.02 1.39 13.27
N ALA A 497 -5.45 0.67 14.30
CA ALA A 497 -5.09 -0.74 14.42
C ALA A 497 -5.64 -1.49 13.20
N ILE A 498 -4.80 -1.73 12.23
CA ILE A 498 -5.13 -2.52 11.04
C ILE A 498 -4.53 -3.90 11.22
N ASN A 499 -5.39 -4.87 11.09
CA ASN A 499 -5.02 -6.26 10.87
C ASN A 499 -4.81 -6.55 9.40
#